data_e24f82979d128ed371f889e04ee320bd
#
_entry.id   e24f82979d128ed371f889e04ee320bd
#
_cell.length_a   1.000
_cell.length_b   1.000
_cell.length_c   1.000
_cell.angle_alpha   90.00
_cell.angle_beta   90.00
_cell.angle_gamma   90.00
#
_symmetry.space_group_name_H-M   'P 1'
#
loop_
_entity.id
_entity.type
_entity.pdbx_description
1 polymer ?
#
loop_
_entity_poly.entity_id
_entity_poly.type
_entity_poly.pdbx_seq_one_letter_code
_entity_poly.pdbx_strand_id
1 'polypeptide(L)'
;MSVQSDNFPRTGAVQSWILGCIAALIAAVAFHGALFELVRRWTTQEEYSHGFLIPLVAAWLLWTRRHALHASIGRPAWTGVFLILIAMLMHVTGALSAIFILSQMAFIIALLGIVLALGGFSLLRAAFFPIIFLIFAIPLPYFIDANLSLQLQLISSQLGAFFIRLFHVPVYLDGNVIDLGTYKLQVVDACSGLRYLFPLLSLSFLAAYLFRAPIWQRALVLLSSIPITILMNGFRIGMVGVTVDRWGPRMADEALHFFEGWIIFVVSAFFLILEIYVLARLSGRGFFEAFHVQTVAARWSTKASPEPIRRMPLYGALFLMCATVLTALLISHRSEIIPERSRFVTFPTTIGEWHGHASLLEPQVESGLALDDYILSDYANSNGKTVNLYVAYYASQRTGESPHSPVVCIPGDGWSITRLERTSHGAEQPLNRAIIERNGAKQLVYYWYEERGRRIANEYWSKWYLLFDAITKNRSDGALVRLITTVLPGELERDADNRLQLFMRDLLPRLGDYLPSDAAPNSPRSSK
;
A
#
# COMPACT_ATOMS: atom_id res chain seq x y z
N MET A 1 46.93 40.93 5.93
CA MET A 1 45.62 40.46 5.45
C MET A 1 45.83 39.89 4.05
N SER A 2 46.16 38.61 3.94
CA SER A 2 46.31 37.89 2.67
C SER A 2 44.98 37.18 2.37
N VAL A 3 44.30 37.63 1.36
CA VAL A 3 43.14 36.96 0.78
C VAL A 3 43.62 35.63 0.21
N GLN A 4 43.36 34.54 0.95
CA GLN A 4 43.56 33.19 0.46
C GLN A 4 42.50 32.98 -0.64
N SER A 5 42.92 33.03 -1.89
CA SER A 5 42.10 32.65 -3.03
C SER A 5 41.78 31.16 -2.89
N ASP A 6 40.50 30.86 -2.71
CA ASP A 6 39.94 29.50 -2.77
C ASP A 6 40.19 28.89 -4.16
N ASN A 7 41.34 28.26 -4.31
CA ASN A 7 41.65 27.43 -5.47
C ASN A 7 40.86 26.14 -5.38
N PHE A 8 39.68 26.11 -5.96
CA PHE A 8 38.90 24.92 -6.17
C PHE A 8 39.56 23.98 -7.20
N PRO A 9 39.78 22.71 -6.90
CA PRO A 9 40.08 21.69 -7.91
C PRO A 9 38.78 21.30 -8.60
N ARG A 10 38.32 22.10 -9.54
CA ARG A 10 36.90 22.24 -9.85
C ARG A 10 36.38 21.40 -11.01
N THR A 11 37.20 20.94 -11.93
CA THR A 11 36.69 20.26 -13.14
C THR A 11 36.22 18.83 -12.89
N GLY A 12 36.90 18.05 -12.08
CA GLY A 12 36.51 16.64 -11.81
C GLY A 12 35.27 16.47 -10.94
N ALA A 13 35.07 17.33 -9.93
CA ALA A 13 33.91 17.28 -9.06
C ALA A 13 32.62 17.71 -9.77
N VAL A 14 32.69 18.82 -10.54
CA VAL A 14 31.55 19.30 -11.34
C VAL A 14 31.08 18.23 -12.34
N GLN A 15 32.03 17.61 -13.04
CA GLN A 15 31.71 16.55 -13.99
C GLN A 15 31.07 15.34 -13.32
N SER A 16 31.50 14.96 -12.10
CA SER A 16 30.87 13.86 -11.34
C SER A 16 29.43 14.20 -10.96
N TRP A 17 29.14 15.44 -10.56
CA TRP A 17 27.78 15.88 -10.27
C TRP A 17 26.86 15.87 -11.48
N ILE A 18 27.36 16.36 -12.63
CA ILE A 18 26.63 16.34 -13.90
C ILE A 18 26.26 14.89 -14.26
N LEU A 19 27.22 13.97 -14.20
CA LEU A 19 26.97 12.55 -14.49
C LEU A 19 26.01 11.91 -13.47
N GLY A 20 26.10 12.30 -12.18
CA GLY A 20 25.16 11.87 -11.16
C GLY A 20 23.73 12.35 -11.41
N CYS A 21 23.56 13.63 -11.80
CA CYS A 21 22.25 14.17 -12.19
C CYS A 21 21.69 13.49 -13.45
N ILE A 22 22.54 13.21 -14.43
CA ILE A 22 22.15 12.45 -15.63
C ILE A 22 21.69 11.05 -15.23
N ALA A 23 22.43 10.34 -14.37
CA ALA A 23 22.06 9.02 -13.90
C ALA A 23 20.72 9.03 -13.12
N ALA A 24 20.49 10.04 -12.27
CA ALA A 24 19.23 10.21 -11.55
C ALA A 24 18.05 10.50 -12.51
N LEU A 25 18.28 11.31 -13.55
CA LEU A 25 17.28 11.57 -14.58
C LEU A 25 16.96 10.31 -15.38
N ILE A 26 17.97 9.55 -15.79
CA ILE A 26 17.77 8.26 -16.48
C ILE A 26 17.01 7.30 -15.56
N ALA A 27 17.30 7.27 -14.24
CA ALA A 27 16.55 6.49 -13.29
C ALA A 27 15.07 6.93 -13.22
N ALA A 28 14.78 8.23 -13.17
CA ALA A 28 13.42 8.74 -13.19
C ALA A 28 12.67 8.31 -14.46
N VAL A 29 13.34 8.33 -15.63
CA VAL A 29 12.77 7.85 -16.89
C VAL A 29 12.57 6.32 -16.85
N ALA A 30 13.54 5.55 -16.35
CA ALA A 30 13.43 4.09 -16.25
C ALA A 30 12.25 3.66 -15.38
N PHE A 31 12.02 4.36 -14.28
CA PHE A 31 10.98 4.05 -13.30
C PHE A 31 9.70 4.88 -13.47
N HIS A 32 9.51 5.56 -14.63
CA HIS A 32 8.41 6.52 -14.82
C HIS A 32 7.02 5.94 -14.48
N GLY A 33 6.73 4.68 -14.85
CA GLY A 33 5.45 4.04 -14.55
C GLY A 33 5.22 3.88 -13.04
N ALA A 34 6.23 3.47 -12.30
CA ALA A 34 6.15 3.36 -10.83
C ALA A 34 6.03 4.73 -10.15
N LEU A 35 6.70 5.76 -10.69
CA LEU A 35 6.59 7.13 -10.18
C LEU A 35 5.25 7.77 -10.53
N PHE A 36 4.70 7.51 -11.71
CA PHE A 36 3.35 7.95 -12.09
C PHE A 36 2.29 7.35 -11.16
N GLU A 37 2.40 6.05 -10.85
CA GLU A 37 1.51 5.39 -9.91
C GLU A 37 1.62 5.98 -8.49
N LEU A 38 2.81 6.37 -8.04
CA LEU A 38 2.98 7.11 -6.79
C LEU A 38 2.17 8.40 -6.79
N VAL A 39 2.35 9.23 -7.83
CA VAL A 39 1.62 10.50 -7.97
C VAL A 39 0.12 10.26 -8.02
N ARG A 40 -0.35 9.24 -8.76
CA ARG A 40 -1.77 8.86 -8.80
C ARG A 40 -2.30 8.56 -7.40
N ARG A 41 -1.59 7.75 -6.61
CA ARG A 41 -2.01 7.41 -5.25
C ARG A 41 -1.99 8.61 -4.30
N TRP A 42 -1.01 9.50 -4.43
CA TRP A 42 -0.99 10.73 -3.62
C TRP A 42 -2.14 11.68 -3.93
N THR A 43 -2.71 11.62 -5.16
CA THR A 43 -3.88 12.42 -5.54
C THR A 43 -5.21 11.78 -5.18
N THR A 44 -5.29 10.44 -5.15
CA THR A 44 -6.54 9.70 -4.96
C THR A 44 -6.72 9.16 -3.54
N GLN A 45 -5.63 8.96 -2.79
CA GLN A 45 -5.65 8.41 -1.43
C GLN A 45 -5.17 9.49 -0.45
N GLU A 46 -6.09 10.00 0.35
CA GLU A 46 -5.83 11.13 1.25
C GLU A 46 -4.75 10.85 2.30
N GLU A 47 -4.66 9.60 2.78
CA GLU A 47 -3.65 9.13 3.72
C GLU A 47 -2.22 9.24 3.18
N TYR A 48 -2.05 9.22 1.86
CA TYR A 48 -0.75 9.34 1.18
C TYR A 48 -0.50 10.70 0.53
N SER A 49 -1.41 11.69 0.68
CA SER A 49 -1.27 13.03 0.10
C SER A 49 0.00 13.77 0.53
N HIS A 50 0.54 13.47 1.73
CA HIS A 50 1.82 14.00 2.21
C HIS A 50 3.02 13.55 1.33
N GLY A 51 2.83 12.51 0.50
CA GLY A 51 3.84 12.00 -0.43
C GLY A 51 4.41 13.07 -1.36
N PHE A 52 3.62 14.10 -1.72
CA PHE A 52 4.12 15.25 -2.51
C PHE A 52 5.22 16.04 -1.79
N LEU A 53 5.16 16.13 -0.47
CA LEU A 53 6.15 16.88 0.31
C LEU A 53 7.46 16.12 0.51
N ILE A 54 7.42 14.79 0.53
CA ILE A 54 8.58 13.96 0.85
C ILE A 54 9.75 14.17 -0.12
N PRO A 55 9.58 14.14 -1.47
CA PRO A 55 10.67 14.42 -2.42
C PRO A 55 11.20 15.85 -2.29
N LEU A 56 10.34 16.82 -1.99
CA LEU A 56 10.76 18.22 -1.81
C LEU A 56 11.64 18.38 -0.57
N VAL A 57 11.26 17.74 0.54
CA VAL A 57 12.06 17.72 1.78
C VAL A 57 13.38 16.99 1.55
N ALA A 58 13.38 15.84 0.87
CA ALA A 58 14.60 15.12 0.52
C ALA A 58 15.56 15.97 -0.34
N ALA A 59 15.02 16.66 -1.35
CA ALA A 59 15.80 17.57 -2.20
C ALA A 59 16.35 18.76 -1.39
N TRP A 60 15.54 19.34 -0.50
CA TRP A 60 15.98 20.40 0.40
C TRP A 60 17.11 19.94 1.33
N LEU A 61 17.02 18.75 1.89
CA LEU A 61 18.08 18.16 2.73
C LEU A 61 19.37 17.94 1.94
N LEU A 62 19.30 17.49 0.69
CA LEU A 62 20.47 17.36 -0.18
C LEU A 62 21.06 18.72 -0.51
N TRP A 63 20.21 19.71 -0.83
CA TRP A 63 20.64 21.08 -1.15
C TRP A 63 21.35 21.77 0.01
N THR A 64 20.77 21.69 1.22
CA THR A 64 21.40 22.29 2.42
C THR A 64 22.76 21.67 2.74
N ARG A 65 22.98 20.41 2.32
CA ARG A 65 24.22 19.65 2.52
C ARG A 65 25.15 19.61 1.31
N ARG A 66 24.87 20.37 0.25
CA ARG A 66 25.63 20.29 -1.00
C ARG A 66 27.16 20.43 -0.81
N HIS A 67 27.63 21.30 0.09
CA HIS A 67 29.05 21.45 0.38
C HIS A 67 29.64 20.22 1.08
N ALA A 68 28.92 19.63 2.03
CA ALA A 68 29.33 18.40 2.71
C ALA A 68 29.33 17.20 1.74
N LEU A 69 28.34 17.13 0.85
CA LEU A 69 28.27 16.11 -0.20
C LEU A 69 29.45 16.23 -1.15
N HIS A 70 29.80 17.43 -1.60
CA HIS A 70 30.98 17.66 -2.41
C HIS A 70 32.28 17.20 -1.73
N ALA A 71 32.44 17.53 -0.44
CA ALA A 71 33.60 17.11 0.34
C ALA A 71 33.64 15.60 0.60
N SER A 72 32.50 14.91 0.49
CA SER A 72 32.35 13.47 0.74
C SER A 72 32.53 12.60 -0.51
N ILE A 73 32.79 13.18 -1.68
CA ILE A 73 33.07 12.41 -2.90
C ILE A 73 34.37 11.65 -2.69
N GLY A 74 34.25 10.32 -2.54
CA GLY A 74 35.37 9.41 -2.34
C GLY A 74 35.60 8.52 -3.57
N ARG A 75 36.11 7.30 -3.32
CA ARG A 75 36.36 6.32 -4.38
C ARG A 75 35.04 5.67 -4.83
N PRO A 76 34.67 5.76 -6.14
CA PRO A 76 33.54 5.07 -6.72
C PRO A 76 33.59 3.56 -6.43
N ALA A 77 32.45 2.94 -6.13
CA ALA A 77 32.37 1.55 -5.69
C ALA A 77 31.52 0.69 -6.64
N TRP A 78 32.00 -0.49 -7.02
CA TRP A 78 31.28 -1.47 -7.82
C TRP A 78 30.03 -2.02 -7.13
N THR A 79 29.98 -1.95 -5.80
CA THR A 79 28.77 -2.27 -5.04
C THR A 79 27.57 -1.43 -5.44
N GLY A 80 27.78 -0.19 -5.92
CA GLY A 80 26.73 0.64 -6.49
C GLY A 80 26.15 0.05 -7.77
N VAL A 81 26.99 -0.46 -8.66
CA VAL A 81 26.55 -1.14 -9.89
C VAL A 81 25.76 -2.41 -9.56
N PHE A 82 26.20 -3.17 -8.57
CA PHE A 82 25.48 -4.35 -8.09
C PHE A 82 24.09 -4.00 -7.51
N LEU A 83 23.97 -2.91 -6.75
CA LEU A 83 22.66 -2.44 -6.26
C LEU A 83 21.74 -2.01 -7.40
N ILE A 84 22.27 -1.36 -8.44
CA ILE A 84 21.49 -0.99 -9.62
C ILE A 84 21.01 -2.25 -10.37
N LEU A 85 21.83 -3.29 -10.46
CA LEU A 85 21.40 -4.56 -11.04
C LEU A 85 20.25 -5.20 -10.25
N ILE A 86 20.33 -5.20 -8.91
CA ILE A 86 19.22 -5.64 -8.05
C ILE A 86 17.98 -4.79 -8.30
N ALA A 87 18.12 -3.48 -8.34
CA ALA A 87 17.02 -2.56 -8.61
C ALA A 87 16.37 -2.82 -9.98
N MET A 88 17.17 -3.08 -11.02
CA MET A 88 16.68 -3.45 -12.34
C MET A 88 15.86 -4.74 -12.30
N LEU A 89 16.37 -5.79 -11.63
CA LEU A 89 15.66 -7.07 -11.50
C LEU A 89 14.35 -6.89 -10.71
N MET A 90 14.38 -6.16 -9.60
CA MET A 90 13.19 -5.83 -8.83
C MET A 90 12.16 -5.05 -9.66
N HIS A 91 12.62 -4.08 -10.46
CA HIS A 91 11.74 -3.30 -11.32
C HIS A 91 11.06 -4.16 -12.39
N VAL A 92 11.83 -4.99 -13.10
CA VAL A 92 11.28 -5.90 -14.10
C VAL A 92 10.27 -6.87 -13.46
N THR A 93 10.61 -7.45 -12.31
CA THR A 93 9.70 -8.32 -11.56
C THR A 93 8.43 -7.57 -11.15
N GLY A 94 8.56 -6.37 -10.58
CA GLY A 94 7.43 -5.54 -10.16
C GLY A 94 6.53 -5.12 -11.31
N ALA A 95 7.10 -4.75 -12.45
CA ALA A 95 6.35 -4.35 -13.64
C ALA A 95 5.57 -5.51 -14.27
N LEU A 96 6.15 -6.71 -14.27
CA LEU A 96 5.50 -7.91 -14.84
C LEU A 96 4.46 -8.53 -13.91
N SER A 97 4.63 -8.40 -12.58
CA SER A 97 3.70 -8.96 -11.58
C SER A 97 2.66 -7.95 -11.07
N ALA A 98 2.62 -6.72 -11.65
CA ALA A 98 1.76 -5.63 -11.17
C ALA A 98 1.97 -5.27 -9.67
N ILE A 99 3.16 -5.56 -9.11
CA ILE A 99 3.51 -5.22 -7.73
C ILE A 99 4.29 -3.91 -7.73
N PHE A 100 3.58 -2.78 -7.80
CA PHE A 100 4.20 -1.46 -7.92
C PHE A 100 5.15 -1.12 -6.79
N ILE A 101 4.86 -1.53 -5.55
CA ILE A 101 5.75 -1.28 -4.41
C ILE A 101 7.16 -1.82 -4.64
N LEU A 102 7.29 -2.96 -5.35
CA LEU A 102 8.59 -3.54 -5.68
C LEU A 102 9.39 -2.63 -6.62
N SER A 103 8.72 -2.05 -7.62
CA SER A 103 9.34 -1.07 -8.53
C SER A 103 9.66 0.26 -7.83
N GLN A 104 8.82 0.71 -6.90
CA GLN A 104 9.03 1.93 -6.13
C GLN A 104 10.21 1.79 -5.16
N MET A 105 10.32 0.65 -4.47
CA MET A 105 11.49 0.33 -3.63
C MET A 105 12.76 0.19 -4.47
N ALA A 106 12.66 -0.42 -5.66
CA ALA A 106 13.76 -0.53 -6.61
C ALA A 106 14.30 0.84 -7.04
N PHE A 107 13.44 1.85 -7.20
CA PHE A 107 13.87 3.23 -7.48
C PHE A 107 14.76 3.80 -6.38
N ILE A 108 14.39 3.61 -5.09
CA ILE A 108 15.22 4.05 -3.95
C ILE A 108 16.57 3.32 -3.95
N ILE A 109 16.57 2.00 -4.19
CA ILE A 109 17.79 1.19 -4.26
C ILE A 109 18.67 1.66 -5.44
N ALA A 110 18.08 2.00 -6.58
CA ALA A 110 18.82 2.55 -7.73
C ALA A 110 19.49 3.88 -7.37
N LEU A 111 18.81 4.79 -6.66
CA LEU A 111 19.40 6.04 -6.20
C LEU A 111 20.58 5.81 -5.24
N LEU A 112 20.47 4.86 -4.30
CA LEU A 112 21.58 4.48 -3.43
C LEU A 112 22.74 3.90 -4.23
N GLY A 113 22.43 3.08 -5.24
CA GLY A 113 23.42 2.51 -6.15
C GLY A 113 24.16 3.58 -6.98
N ILE A 114 23.44 4.59 -7.51
CA ILE A 114 24.01 5.72 -8.23
C ILE A 114 24.98 6.49 -7.33
N VAL A 115 24.60 6.79 -6.09
CA VAL A 115 25.43 7.51 -5.13
C VAL A 115 26.71 6.74 -4.80
N LEU A 116 26.60 5.42 -4.62
CA LEU A 116 27.77 4.54 -4.41
C LEU A 116 28.69 4.48 -5.62
N ALA A 117 28.14 4.39 -6.82
CA ALA A 117 28.91 4.37 -8.07
C ALA A 117 29.54 5.74 -8.38
N LEU A 118 28.97 6.83 -7.87
CA LEU A 118 29.46 8.19 -8.03
C LEU A 118 30.63 8.53 -7.10
N GLY A 119 30.47 8.24 -5.79
CA GLY A 119 31.41 8.72 -4.76
C GLY A 119 31.64 7.75 -3.61
N GLY A 120 31.22 6.49 -3.77
CA GLY A 120 31.45 5.43 -2.79
C GLY A 120 30.73 5.60 -1.46
N PHE A 121 31.17 4.85 -0.45
CA PHE A 121 30.51 4.80 0.87
C PHE A 121 30.54 6.14 1.62
N SER A 122 31.54 6.98 1.39
CA SER A 122 31.61 8.31 2.03
C SER A 122 30.47 9.21 1.57
N LEU A 123 30.20 9.25 0.26
CA LEU A 123 29.10 10.01 -0.32
C LEU A 123 27.75 9.40 0.07
N LEU A 124 27.65 8.06 0.05
CA LEU A 124 26.44 7.36 0.48
C LEU A 124 26.08 7.72 1.94
N ARG A 125 27.02 7.71 2.85
CA ARG A 125 26.76 8.06 4.27
C ARG A 125 26.22 9.49 4.41
N ALA A 126 26.69 10.44 3.60
CA ALA A 126 26.19 11.81 3.61
C ALA A 126 24.80 11.97 2.98
N ALA A 127 24.50 11.20 1.92
CA ALA A 127 23.24 11.24 1.17
C ALA A 127 22.19 10.21 1.65
N PHE A 128 22.57 9.28 2.52
CA PHE A 128 21.74 8.14 2.91
C PHE A 128 20.38 8.54 3.47
N PHE A 129 20.38 9.46 4.45
CA PHE A 129 19.13 9.86 5.09
C PHE A 129 18.14 10.53 4.12
N PRO A 130 18.52 11.54 3.31
CA PRO A 130 17.62 12.13 2.33
C PRO A 130 17.03 11.13 1.33
N ILE A 131 17.82 10.13 0.93
CA ILE A 131 17.35 9.10 -0.02
C ILE A 131 16.41 8.11 0.68
N ILE A 132 16.77 7.63 1.87
CA ILE A 132 15.93 6.70 2.63
C ILE A 132 14.62 7.37 3.09
N PHE A 133 14.63 8.69 3.29
CA PHE A 133 13.41 9.44 3.63
C PHE A 133 12.33 9.32 2.55
N LEU A 134 12.70 9.07 1.30
CA LEU A 134 11.75 8.83 0.20
C LEU A 134 10.87 7.58 0.43
N ILE A 135 11.22 6.69 1.37
CA ILE A 135 10.39 5.52 1.69
C ILE A 135 9.01 5.93 2.21
N PHE A 136 8.91 7.09 2.88
CA PHE A 136 7.65 7.63 3.39
C PHE A 136 6.71 8.16 2.29
N ALA A 137 7.21 8.29 1.06
CA ALA A 137 6.39 8.62 -0.11
C ALA A 137 5.72 7.39 -0.71
N ILE A 138 6.16 6.16 -0.34
CA ILE A 138 5.67 4.91 -0.90
C ILE A 138 4.51 4.38 -0.05
N PRO A 139 3.31 4.21 -0.65
CA PRO A 139 2.18 3.60 0.02
C PRO A 139 2.48 2.17 0.47
N LEU A 140 1.91 1.77 1.60
CA LEU A 140 2.02 0.40 2.06
C LEU A 140 1.36 -0.58 1.07
N PRO A 141 1.82 -1.85 1.02
CA PRO A 141 1.07 -2.89 0.35
C PRO A 141 -0.34 -2.98 0.91
N TYR A 142 -1.34 -3.15 0.04
CA TYR A 142 -2.75 -3.15 0.40
C TYR A 142 -3.09 -4.07 1.59
N PHE A 143 -2.51 -5.27 1.65
CA PHE A 143 -2.77 -6.21 2.75
C PHE A 143 -2.25 -5.72 4.12
N ILE A 144 -1.16 -4.93 4.14
CA ILE A 144 -0.65 -4.31 5.38
C ILE A 144 -1.53 -3.12 5.73
N ASP A 145 -1.82 -2.26 4.75
CA ASP A 145 -2.61 -1.06 4.90
C ASP A 145 -4.00 -1.36 5.47
N ALA A 146 -4.71 -2.30 4.87
CA ALA A 146 -6.05 -2.69 5.29
C ALA A 146 -6.09 -3.38 6.67
N ASN A 147 -5.12 -4.27 6.97
CA ASN A 147 -5.03 -4.85 8.31
C ASN A 147 -4.70 -3.81 9.37
N LEU A 148 -3.81 -2.87 9.06
CA LEU A 148 -3.45 -1.77 9.96
C LEU A 148 -4.65 -0.85 10.16
N SER A 149 -5.38 -0.49 9.09
CA SER A 149 -6.61 0.29 9.15
C SER A 149 -7.64 -0.36 10.07
N LEU A 150 -7.91 -1.65 9.90
CA LEU A 150 -8.84 -2.39 10.73
C LEU A 150 -8.46 -2.36 12.22
N GLN A 151 -7.20 -2.65 12.55
CA GLN A 151 -6.74 -2.63 13.94
C GLN A 151 -6.86 -1.23 14.55
N LEU A 152 -6.51 -0.21 13.79
CA LEU A 152 -6.62 1.18 14.21
C LEU A 152 -8.07 1.61 14.38
N GLN A 153 -9.00 1.16 13.52
CA GLN A 153 -10.44 1.39 13.69
C GLN A 153 -10.95 0.81 15.02
N LEU A 154 -10.59 -0.44 15.33
CA LEU A 154 -11.01 -1.10 16.56
C LEU A 154 -10.45 -0.38 17.81
N ILE A 155 -9.16 -0.05 17.82
CA ILE A 155 -8.54 0.67 18.94
C ILE A 155 -9.14 2.08 19.08
N SER A 156 -9.31 2.78 17.97
CA SER A 156 -9.88 4.14 17.97
C SER A 156 -11.35 4.15 18.41
N SER A 157 -12.12 3.11 18.06
CA SER A 157 -13.50 2.94 18.52
C SER A 157 -13.57 2.72 20.03
N GLN A 158 -12.67 1.92 20.59
CA GLN A 158 -12.58 1.70 22.04
C GLN A 158 -12.24 3.00 22.77
N LEU A 159 -11.24 3.75 22.27
CA LEU A 159 -10.86 5.06 22.82
C LEU A 159 -11.97 6.08 22.64
N GLY A 160 -12.65 6.11 21.50
CA GLY A 160 -13.79 6.97 21.22
C GLY A 160 -14.92 6.72 22.21
N ALA A 161 -15.30 5.46 22.40
CA ALA A 161 -16.30 5.06 23.39
C ALA A 161 -15.87 5.43 24.83
N PHE A 162 -14.59 5.30 25.16
CA PHE A 162 -14.05 5.78 26.45
C PHE A 162 -14.23 7.28 26.62
N PHE A 163 -13.88 8.10 25.63
CA PHE A 163 -14.07 9.54 25.69
C PHE A 163 -15.56 9.94 25.77
N ILE A 164 -16.44 9.27 25.02
CA ILE A 164 -17.90 9.51 25.09
C ILE A 164 -18.42 9.26 26.51
N ARG A 165 -18.02 8.15 27.15
CA ARG A 165 -18.39 7.83 28.53
C ARG A 165 -17.88 8.87 29.53
N LEU A 166 -16.71 9.45 29.30
CA LEU A 166 -16.14 10.50 30.14
C LEU A 166 -17.04 11.76 30.18
N PHE A 167 -17.78 12.02 29.08
CA PHE A 167 -18.79 13.08 29.01
C PHE A 167 -20.19 12.65 29.49
N HIS A 168 -20.29 11.48 30.16
CA HIS A 168 -21.53 10.91 30.73
C HIS A 168 -22.60 10.57 29.68
N VAL A 169 -22.19 10.30 28.43
CA VAL A 169 -23.08 9.81 27.38
C VAL A 169 -23.07 8.28 27.40
N PRO A 170 -24.26 7.63 27.53
CA PRO A 170 -24.35 6.19 27.48
C PRO A 170 -24.01 5.68 26.08
N VAL A 171 -23.14 4.68 26.01
CA VAL A 171 -22.66 4.15 24.73
C VAL A 171 -22.42 2.64 24.83
N TYR A 172 -22.90 1.92 23.82
CA TYR A 172 -22.59 0.53 23.58
C TYR A 172 -21.64 0.40 22.38
N LEU A 173 -20.59 -0.37 22.52
CA LEU A 173 -19.58 -0.59 21.47
C LEU A 173 -19.67 -2.03 20.96
N ASP A 174 -19.85 -2.19 19.65
CA ASP A 174 -19.84 -3.46 18.95
C ASP A 174 -18.84 -3.40 17.78
N GLY A 175 -17.65 -3.96 18.00
CA GLY A 175 -16.54 -3.86 17.03
C GLY A 175 -16.13 -2.41 16.74
N ASN A 176 -16.35 -1.95 15.51
CA ASN A 176 -16.11 -0.57 15.07
C ASN A 176 -17.40 0.29 15.03
N VAL A 177 -18.52 -0.21 15.56
CA VAL A 177 -19.79 0.51 15.64
C VAL A 177 -20.03 1.01 17.06
N ILE A 178 -20.18 2.31 17.23
CA ILE A 178 -20.49 2.98 18.49
C ILE A 178 -21.97 3.33 18.47
N ASP A 179 -22.78 2.64 19.29
CA ASP A 179 -24.22 2.83 19.41
C ASP A 179 -24.53 3.77 20.57
N LEU A 180 -25.10 4.94 20.26
CA LEU A 180 -25.52 5.96 21.21
C LEU A 180 -27.01 5.82 21.58
N GLY A 181 -27.68 4.75 21.14
CA GLY A 181 -29.12 4.53 21.33
C GLY A 181 -29.97 5.27 20.30
N THR A 182 -29.71 6.55 20.07
CA THR A 182 -30.40 7.39 19.08
C THR A 182 -29.73 7.37 17.71
N TYR A 183 -28.43 7.08 17.68
CA TYR A 183 -27.60 7.09 16.46
C TYR A 183 -26.49 6.05 16.56
N LYS A 184 -26.18 5.39 15.43
CA LYS A 184 -25.05 4.46 15.31
C LYS A 184 -23.94 5.10 14.50
N LEU A 185 -22.81 5.37 15.15
CA LEU A 185 -21.60 5.89 14.54
C LEU A 185 -20.69 4.74 14.13
N GLN A 186 -20.54 4.50 12.84
CA GLN A 186 -19.61 3.50 12.33
C GLN A 186 -18.26 4.14 12.06
N VAL A 187 -17.20 3.59 12.66
CA VAL A 187 -15.82 4.02 12.42
C VAL A 187 -15.32 3.31 11.17
N VAL A 188 -15.35 4.03 10.04
CA VAL A 188 -14.92 3.56 8.71
C VAL A 188 -13.43 3.81 8.47
N ASP A 189 -12.89 3.36 7.33
CA ASP A 189 -11.48 3.53 6.96
C ASP A 189 -10.99 4.99 7.05
N ALA A 190 -11.80 5.94 6.59
CA ALA A 190 -11.51 7.37 6.71
C ALA A 190 -11.33 7.85 8.17
N CYS A 191 -11.85 7.10 9.14
CA CYS A 191 -11.74 7.35 10.58
C CYS A 191 -10.73 6.45 11.28
N SER A 192 -9.96 5.63 10.56
CA SER A 192 -8.94 4.73 11.13
C SER A 192 -7.78 5.48 11.78
N GLY A 193 -7.52 6.71 11.35
CA GLY A 193 -6.39 7.52 11.80
C GLY A 193 -5.13 7.37 10.94
N LEU A 194 -5.11 6.50 9.94
CA LEU A 194 -3.99 6.35 9.00
C LEU A 194 -3.66 7.66 8.29
N ARG A 195 -4.68 8.44 7.95
CA ARG A 195 -4.56 9.76 7.33
C ARG A 195 -3.63 10.72 8.11
N TYR A 196 -3.49 10.53 9.42
CA TYR A 196 -2.61 11.34 10.28
C TYR A 196 -1.34 10.62 10.68
N LEU A 197 -1.39 9.30 10.76
CA LEU A 197 -0.28 8.47 11.21
C LEU A 197 0.92 8.59 10.28
N PHE A 198 0.74 8.43 8.98
CA PHE A 198 1.86 8.47 8.02
C PHE A 198 2.50 9.87 7.91
N PRO A 199 1.74 10.98 7.79
CA PRO A 199 2.33 12.31 7.84
C PRO A 199 3.07 12.59 9.15
N LEU A 200 2.48 12.23 10.31
CA LEU A 200 3.11 12.48 11.61
C LEU A 200 4.35 11.61 11.82
N LEU A 201 4.31 10.35 11.37
CA LEU A 201 5.45 9.43 11.42
C LEU A 201 6.61 9.93 10.54
N SER A 202 6.33 10.42 9.34
CA SER A 202 7.34 11.02 8.46
C SER A 202 7.94 12.30 9.06
N LEU A 203 7.10 13.15 9.64
CA LEU A 203 7.54 14.37 10.34
C LEU A 203 8.38 14.04 11.57
N SER A 204 7.97 13.06 12.38
CA SER A 204 8.71 12.62 13.57
C SER A 204 10.05 11.98 13.21
N PHE A 205 10.12 11.23 12.12
CA PHE A 205 11.38 10.66 11.61
C PHE A 205 12.35 11.76 11.15
N LEU A 206 11.84 12.78 10.45
CA LEU A 206 12.62 13.95 10.07
C LEU A 206 13.08 14.73 11.31
N ALA A 207 12.18 14.98 12.26
CA ALA A 207 12.47 15.67 13.51
C ALA A 207 13.54 14.91 14.32
N ALA A 208 13.37 13.60 14.52
CA ALA A 208 14.33 12.74 15.20
C ALA A 208 15.73 12.76 14.55
N TYR A 209 15.77 12.88 13.22
CA TYR A 209 17.04 13.02 12.49
C TYR A 209 17.71 14.37 12.72
N LEU A 210 16.95 15.46 12.74
CA LEU A 210 17.47 16.82 12.95
C LEU A 210 17.76 17.10 14.42
N PHE A 211 17.16 16.33 15.34
CA PHE A 211 17.29 16.52 16.78
C PHE A 211 18.64 16.06 17.30
N ARG A 212 19.39 16.97 17.93
CA ARG A 212 20.70 16.70 18.57
C ARG A 212 20.52 16.15 19.96
N ALA A 213 20.20 14.87 20.03
CA ALA A 213 19.94 14.21 21.29
C ALA A 213 20.54 12.79 21.30
N PRO A 214 20.65 12.14 22.46
CA PRO A 214 20.96 10.72 22.55
C PRO A 214 19.98 9.87 21.73
N ILE A 215 20.41 8.70 21.27
CA ILE A 215 19.62 7.83 20.39
C ILE A 215 18.25 7.49 21.01
N TRP A 216 18.19 7.28 22.34
CA TRP A 216 16.93 6.95 23.01
C TRP A 216 15.89 8.07 22.93
N GLN A 217 16.30 9.36 23.04
CA GLN A 217 15.38 10.49 22.87
C GLN A 217 14.88 10.61 21.42
N ARG A 218 15.78 10.38 20.47
CA ARG A 218 15.42 10.38 19.04
C ARG A 218 14.47 9.22 18.71
N ALA A 219 14.71 8.05 19.31
CA ALA A 219 13.81 6.91 19.19
C ALA A 219 12.45 7.20 19.85
N LEU A 220 12.45 7.86 21.01
CA LEU A 220 11.21 8.26 21.69
C LEU A 220 10.38 9.19 20.82
N VAL A 221 10.96 10.26 20.26
CA VAL A 221 10.28 11.20 19.34
C VAL A 221 9.69 10.48 18.13
N LEU A 222 10.40 9.49 17.57
CA LEU A 222 9.87 8.70 16.47
C LEU A 222 8.69 7.83 16.90
N LEU A 223 8.85 7.09 17.99
CA LEU A 223 7.86 6.10 18.44
C LEU A 223 6.62 6.74 19.06
N SER A 224 6.75 7.92 19.70
CA SER A 224 5.61 8.64 20.30
C SER A 224 4.59 9.14 19.28
N SER A 225 4.99 9.31 18.01
CA SER A 225 4.05 9.68 16.95
C SER A 225 2.90 8.68 16.80
N ILE A 226 3.13 7.39 17.09
CA ILE A 226 2.11 6.34 17.00
C ILE A 226 1.03 6.51 18.08
N PRO A 227 1.36 6.48 19.40
CA PRO A 227 0.35 6.67 20.43
C PRO A 227 -0.29 8.07 20.40
N ILE A 228 0.44 9.12 20.03
CA ILE A 228 -0.14 10.47 19.85
C ILE A 228 -1.25 10.42 18.81
N THR A 229 -0.98 9.82 17.63
CA THR A 229 -1.99 9.74 16.56
C THR A 229 -3.20 8.91 16.99
N ILE A 230 -2.99 7.76 17.62
CA ILE A 230 -4.07 6.87 18.07
C ILE A 230 -4.96 7.57 19.11
N LEU A 231 -4.37 8.22 20.11
CA LEU A 231 -5.10 8.95 21.15
C LEU A 231 -5.88 10.14 20.57
N MET A 232 -5.27 10.89 19.66
CA MET A 232 -5.93 12.04 19.02
C MET A 232 -7.06 11.61 18.10
N ASN A 233 -6.92 10.48 17.40
CA ASN A 233 -8.00 9.92 16.59
C ASN A 233 -9.16 9.40 17.47
N GLY A 234 -8.88 8.69 18.55
CA GLY A 234 -9.89 8.27 19.53
C GLY A 234 -10.60 9.47 20.17
N PHE A 235 -9.87 10.55 20.50
CA PHE A 235 -10.45 11.79 20.98
C PHE A 235 -11.39 12.44 19.96
N ARG A 236 -10.99 12.50 18.68
CA ARG A 236 -11.83 12.97 17.57
C ARG A 236 -13.15 12.21 17.50
N ILE A 237 -13.08 10.87 17.48
CA ILE A 237 -14.27 10.00 17.43
C ILE A 237 -15.16 10.27 18.66
N GLY A 238 -14.56 10.40 19.85
CA GLY A 238 -15.27 10.73 21.08
C GLY A 238 -16.01 12.07 21.00
N MET A 239 -15.34 13.11 20.50
CA MET A 239 -15.94 14.43 20.33
C MET A 239 -17.09 14.43 19.33
N VAL A 240 -16.93 13.72 18.21
CA VAL A 240 -18.04 13.54 17.23
C VAL A 240 -19.23 12.86 17.90
N GLY A 241 -19.02 11.77 18.65
CA GLY A 241 -20.09 11.07 19.36
C GLY A 241 -20.81 11.95 20.38
N VAL A 242 -20.09 12.74 21.17
CA VAL A 242 -20.68 13.72 22.13
C VAL A 242 -21.46 14.82 21.40
N THR A 243 -20.96 15.28 20.26
CA THR A 243 -21.63 16.30 19.44
C THR A 243 -22.96 15.77 18.89
N VAL A 244 -22.96 14.53 18.38
CA VAL A 244 -24.18 13.86 17.90
C VAL A 244 -25.21 13.72 19.01
N ASP A 245 -24.81 13.27 20.19
CA ASP A 245 -25.73 13.09 21.33
C ASP A 245 -26.37 14.41 21.78
N ARG A 246 -25.60 15.50 21.86
CA ARG A 246 -26.07 16.78 22.39
C ARG A 246 -26.79 17.66 21.39
N TRP A 247 -26.39 17.63 20.12
CA TRP A 247 -26.90 18.54 19.07
C TRP A 247 -27.53 17.84 17.88
N GLY A 248 -27.58 16.51 17.90
CA GLY A 248 -28.23 15.67 16.89
C GLY A 248 -27.36 15.32 15.68
N PRO A 249 -27.86 14.39 14.83
CA PRO A 249 -27.07 13.80 13.73
C PRO A 249 -26.61 14.79 12.64
N ARG A 250 -27.36 15.88 12.38
CA ARG A 250 -26.97 16.91 11.40
C ARG A 250 -25.68 17.63 11.78
N MET A 251 -25.45 17.81 13.07
CA MET A 251 -24.20 18.39 13.57
C MET A 251 -23.03 17.41 13.47
N ALA A 252 -23.28 16.10 13.25
CA ALA A 252 -22.23 15.14 13.03
C ALA A 252 -21.46 15.42 11.75
N ASP A 253 -22.16 15.74 10.67
CA ASP A 253 -21.53 16.05 9.37
C ASP A 253 -20.73 17.34 9.46
N GLU A 254 -21.27 18.39 10.10
CA GLU A 254 -20.54 19.65 10.33
C GLU A 254 -19.36 19.47 11.30
N ALA A 255 -19.53 18.68 12.37
CA ALA A 255 -18.44 18.37 13.29
C ALA A 255 -17.38 17.47 12.65
N LEU A 256 -17.79 16.49 11.82
CA LEU A 256 -16.86 15.68 11.03
C LEU A 256 -16.03 16.58 10.09
N HIS A 257 -16.67 17.54 9.41
CA HIS A 257 -15.99 18.53 8.59
C HIS A 257 -15.09 19.49 9.39
N PHE A 258 -15.55 19.98 10.53
CA PHE A 258 -14.75 20.88 11.38
C PHE A 258 -13.54 20.17 12.02
N PHE A 259 -13.71 18.93 12.47
CA PHE A 259 -12.62 18.07 12.95
C PHE A 259 -11.95 17.30 11.79
N GLU A 260 -12.09 17.79 10.56
CA GLU A 260 -11.37 17.23 9.42
C GLU A 260 -9.86 17.21 9.68
N GLY A 261 -9.25 16.26 9.08
CA GLY A 261 -7.92 15.76 9.27
C GLY A 261 -6.83 16.74 9.62
N TRP A 262 -6.85 17.95 9.10
CA TRP A 262 -5.76 18.89 9.30
C TRP A 262 -5.68 19.44 10.73
N ILE A 263 -6.83 19.64 11.44
CA ILE A 263 -6.82 20.12 12.84
C ILE A 263 -6.21 19.05 13.75
N ILE A 264 -6.63 17.80 13.61
CA ILE A 264 -6.10 16.69 14.40
C ILE A 264 -4.60 16.51 14.12
N PHE A 265 -4.18 16.64 12.85
CA PHE A 265 -2.77 16.60 12.49
C PHE A 265 -1.97 17.74 13.15
N VAL A 266 -2.46 18.97 13.09
CA VAL A 266 -1.79 20.13 13.72
C VAL A 266 -1.67 19.98 15.23
N VAL A 267 -2.74 19.52 15.90
CA VAL A 267 -2.70 19.27 17.36
C VAL A 267 -1.75 18.11 17.68
N SER A 268 -1.74 17.04 16.88
CA SER A 268 -0.78 15.93 17.04
C SER A 268 0.67 16.41 16.86
N ALA A 269 0.92 17.23 15.85
CA ALA A 269 2.23 17.84 15.61
C ALA A 269 2.64 18.79 16.76
N PHE A 270 1.69 19.51 17.34
CA PHE A 270 1.93 20.33 18.53
C PHE A 270 2.40 19.49 19.71
N PHE A 271 1.76 18.35 20.01
CA PHE A 271 2.20 17.46 21.07
C PHE A 271 3.59 16.88 20.80
N LEU A 272 3.89 16.53 19.55
CA LEU A 272 5.22 16.08 19.15
C LEU A 272 6.28 17.18 19.37
N ILE A 273 5.98 18.42 18.99
CA ILE A 273 6.88 19.58 19.19
C ILE A 273 7.06 19.86 20.68
N LEU A 274 5.99 19.76 21.49
CA LEU A 274 6.04 19.92 22.95
C LEU A 274 6.92 18.85 23.58
N GLU A 275 6.81 17.60 23.15
CA GLU A 275 7.69 16.51 23.59
C GLU A 275 9.17 16.83 23.30
N ILE A 276 9.48 17.24 22.07
CA ILE A 276 10.83 17.64 21.67
C ILE A 276 11.33 18.82 22.52
N TYR A 277 10.46 19.80 22.80
CA TYR A 277 10.80 20.93 23.65
C TYR A 277 11.17 20.47 25.07
N VAL A 278 10.38 19.58 25.66
CA VAL A 278 10.65 19.03 27.00
C VAL A 278 11.97 18.24 27.01
N LEU A 279 12.18 17.38 26.01
CA LEU A 279 13.42 16.59 25.91
C LEU A 279 14.66 17.48 25.70
N ALA A 280 14.56 18.55 24.92
CA ALA A 280 15.62 19.53 24.75
C ALA A 280 15.96 20.22 26.08
N ARG A 281 14.95 20.64 26.84
CA ARG A 281 15.11 21.25 28.16
C ARG A 281 15.73 20.30 29.19
N LEU A 282 15.28 19.05 29.21
CA LEU A 282 15.88 18.01 30.07
C LEU A 282 17.35 17.73 29.72
N SER A 283 17.75 17.98 28.48
CA SER A 283 19.13 17.89 28.01
C SER A 283 19.94 19.18 28.22
N GLY A 284 19.40 20.18 28.91
CA GLY A 284 20.06 21.46 29.18
C GLY A 284 20.27 22.35 27.94
N ARG A 285 19.48 22.17 26.87
CA ARG A 285 19.63 22.87 25.60
C ARG A 285 18.42 23.77 25.31
N GLY A 286 18.66 24.89 24.62
CA GLY A 286 17.60 25.67 24.03
C GLY A 286 16.93 24.92 22.87
N PHE A 287 15.63 25.16 22.65
CA PHE A 287 14.87 24.48 21.59
C PHE A 287 15.53 24.64 20.21
N PHE A 288 15.90 25.86 19.83
CA PHE A 288 16.55 26.11 18.54
C PHE A 288 17.99 25.56 18.46
N GLU A 289 18.69 25.47 19.58
CA GLU A 289 20.03 24.86 19.66
C GLU A 289 19.96 23.34 19.51
N ALA A 290 18.84 22.75 19.87
CA ALA A 290 18.60 21.32 19.76
C ALA A 290 18.34 20.88 18.30
N PHE A 291 17.97 21.81 17.41
CA PHE A 291 17.81 21.56 15.98
C PHE A 291 18.97 22.19 15.20
N HIS A 292 19.75 21.39 14.55
CA HIS A 292 20.75 21.88 13.60
C HIS A 292 20.70 21.06 12.32
N VAL A 293 20.49 21.75 11.24
CA VAL A 293 20.83 21.21 9.92
C VAL A 293 22.36 21.20 9.85
N GLN A 294 22.98 20.23 10.53
CA GLN A 294 24.44 20.17 10.49
C GLN A 294 24.89 19.92 9.06
N THR A 295 25.64 20.87 8.56
CA THR A 295 26.80 20.47 7.79
C THR A 295 27.55 19.40 8.62
N VAL A 296 27.41 18.14 8.27
CA VAL A 296 28.32 17.07 8.69
C VAL A 296 29.64 17.35 7.97
N ALA A 297 30.11 18.58 8.16
CA ALA A 297 31.40 19.02 7.73
C ALA A 297 32.38 18.50 8.74
N ALA A 298 33.36 17.84 8.25
CA ALA A 298 34.69 17.75 8.86
C ALA A 298 35.02 16.68 9.90
N ARG A 299 34.20 15.71 10.23
CA ARG A 299 34.75 14.57 10.99
C ARG A 299 35.31 13.42 10.14
N TRP A 300 35.11 13.47 8.83
CA TRP A 300 35.60 12.45 7.90
C TRP A 300 36.37 13.07 6.76
N SER A 301 37.31 13.97 7.07
CA SER A 301 38.37 14.31 6.12
C SER A 301 39.25 13.05 5.97
N THR A 302 38.82 12.14 5.13
CA THR A 302 39.76 11.24 4.48
C THR A 302 40.68 12.14 3.68
N LYS A 303 41.97 12.18 4.06
CA LYS A 303 43.02 12.83 3.26
C LYS A 303 42.75 12.44 1.80
N ALA A 304 42.44 13.44 0.97
CA ALA A 304 42.22 13.23 -0.45
C ALA A 304 43.45 12.53 -1.01
N SER A 305 43.31 11.26 -1.35
CA SER A 305 44.39 10.53 -2.01
C SER A 305 44.54 11.12 -3.40
N PRO A 306 45.71 11.49 -3.87
CA PRO A 306 45.94 12.11 -5.18
C PRO A 306 45.75 11.14 -6.36
N GLU A 307 45.23 9.96 -6.12
CA GLU A 307 44.97 9.00 -7.18
C GLU A 307 43.80 9.43 -8.07
N PRO A 308 43.94 9.28 -9.41
CA PRO A 308 42.89 9.61 -10.35
C PRO A 308 41.62 8.78 -10.02
N ILE A 309 40.49 9.49 -9.88
CA ILE A 309 39.19 8.86 -9.60
C ILE A 309 38.85 7.94 -10.78
N ARG A 310 38.94 6.63 -10.57
CA ARG A 310 38.51 5.64 -11.57
C ARG A 310 36.97 5.67 -11.67
N ARG A 311 36.44 6.25 -12.76
CA ARG A 311 34.97 6.42 -12.97
C ARG A 311 34.30 5.19 -13.58
N MET A 312 34.99 4.08 -13.74
CA MET A 312 34.43 2.85 -14.32
C MET A 312 33.13 2.40 -13.63
N PRO A 313 32.99 2.41 -12.29
CA PRO A 313 31.71 2.06 -11.67
C PRO A 313 30.55 2.99 -12.07
N LEU A 314 30.82 4.29 -12.27
CA LEU A 314 29.80 5.23 -12.71
C LEU A 314 29.35 4.98 -14.15
N TYR A 315 30.27 4.65 -15.06
CA TYR A 315 29.89 4.25 -16.42
C TYR A 315 29.13 2.94 -16.44
N GLY A 316 29.50 1.97 -15.59
CA GLY A 316 28.72 0.74 -15.38
C GLY A 316 27.31 1.01 -14.87
N ALA A 317 27.17 1.96 -13.93
CA ALA A 317 25.86 2.40 -13.42
C ALA A 317 25.00 3.03 -14.51
N LEU A 318 25.57 3.95 -15.31
CA LEU A 318 24.88 4.57 -16.45
C LEU A 318 24.46 3.54 -17.49
N PHE A 319 25.33 2.60 -17.83
CA PHE A 319 24.99 1.50 -18.76
C PHE A 319 23.80 0.69 -18.25
N LEU A 320 23.81 0.25 -16.98
CA LEU A 320 22.70 -0.49 -16.40
C LEU A 320 21.41 0.34 -16.31
N MET A 321 21.50 1.63 -16.03
CA MET A 321 20.34 2.51 -16.06
C MET A 321 19.75 2.63 -17.46
N CYS A 322 20.58 2.78 -18.50
CA CYS A 322 20.11 2.77 -19.89
C CYS A 322 19.50 1.40 -20.27
N ALA A 323 20.10 0.30 -19.82
CA ALA A 323 19.52 -1.03 -20.00
C ALA A 323 18.16 -1.16 -19.29
N THR A 324 17.99 -0.57 -18.11
CA THR A 324 16.71 -0.52 -17.39
C THR A 324 15.66 0.27 -18.16
N VAL A 325 16.01 1.41 -18.75
CA VAL A 325 15.11 2.16 -19.65
C VAL A 325 14.69 1.30 -20.83
N LEU A 326 15.64 0.64 -21.49
CA LEU A 326 15.34 -0.21 -22.63
C LEU A 326 14.40 -1.37 -22.25
N THR A 327 14.65 -2.03 -21.13
CA THR A 327 13.77 -3.13 -20.66
C THR A 327 12.39 -2.59 -20.28
N ALA A 328 12.29 -1.43 -19.64
CA ALA A 328 11.00 -0.79 -19.33
C ALA A 328 10.20 -0.47 -20.61
N LEU A 329 10.87 0.08 -21.64
CA LEU A 329 10.25 0.34 -22.95
C LEU A 329 9.80 -0.95 -23.65
N LEU A 330 10.63 -1.98 -23.64
CA LEU A 330 10.27 -3.27 -24.24
C LEU A 330 9.05 -3.92 -23.54
N ILE A 331 8.96 -3.78 -22.21
CA ILE A 331 7.80 -4.27 -21.45
C ILE A 331 6.56 -3.43 -21.76
N SER A 332 6.66 -2.09 -21.81
CA SER A 332 5.54 -1.20 -22.07
C SER A 332 4.99 -1.31 -23.50
N HIS A 333 5.83 -1.58 -24.48
CA HIS A 333 5.41 -1.78 -25.87
C HIS A 333 4.91 -3.19 -26.17
N ARG A 334 5.07 -4.15 -25.24
CA ARG A 334 4.54 -5.49 -25.40
C ARG A 334 3.03 -5.44 -25.19
N SER A 335 2.25 -5.45 -26.31
CA SER A 335 0.79 -5.52 -26.26
C SER A 335 0.35 -6.80 -25.53
N GLU A 336 -0.44 -6.63 -24.49
CA GLU A 336 -0.98 -7.76 -23.74
C GLU A 336 -2.05 -8.47 -24.52
N ILE A 337 -2.11 -9.78 -24.40
CA ILE A 337 -3.15 -10.60 -25.00
C ILE A 337 -4.34 -10.58 -24.05
N ILE A 338 -5.40 -9.86 -24.43
CA ILE A 338 -6.69 -9.88 -23.72
C ILE A 338 -7.54 -10.97 -24.39
N PRO A 339 -7.89 -12.06 -23.69
CA PRO A 339 -8.65 -13.14 -24.28
C PRO A 339 -10.11 -12.72 -24.52
N GLU A 340 -10.69 -13.21 -25.62
CA GLU A 340 -12.12 -13.09 -25.86
C GLU A 340 -12.90 -13.96 -24.88
N ARG A 341 -13.99 -13.43 -24.32
CA ARG A 341 -14.87 -14.11 -23.39
C ARG A 341 -16.31 -13.57 -23.45
N SER A 342 -17.26 -14.34 -22.97
CA SER A 342 -18.61 -13.83 -22.72
C SER A 342 -18.63 -12.84 -21.56
N ARG A 343 -19.42 -11.78 -21.68
CA ARG A 343 -19.59 -10.80 -20.58
C ARG A 343 -20.57 -11.32 -19.54
N PHE A 344 -20.34 -10.99 -18.27
CA PHE A 344 -21.20 -11.42 -17.17
C PHE A 344 -22.63 -10.88 -17.23
N VAL A 345 -22.90 -9.83 -18.00
CA VAL A 345 -24.28 -9.38 -18.27
C VAL A 345 -25.14 -10.49 -18.89
N THR A 346 -24.52 -11.46 -19.59
CA THR A 346 -25.21 -12.60 -20.18
C THR A 346 -25.17 -13.85 -19.30
N PHE A 347 -24.70 -13.74 -18.06
CA PHE A 347 -24.60 -14.87 -17.16
C PHE A 347 -25.98 -15.41 -16.78
N PRO A 348 -26.19 -16.73 -16.78
CA PRO A 348 -27.50 -17.32 -16.59
C PRO A 348 -28.10 -17.00 -15.21
N THR A 349 -29.35 -16.56 -15.23
CA THR A 349 -30.15 -16.38 -14.00
C THR A 349 -30.61 -17.68 -13.39
N THR A 350 -30.46 -18.80 -14.11
CA THR A 350 -30.80 -20.14 -13.61
C THR A 350 -29.61 -21.07 -13.73
N ILE A 351 -29.19 -21.68 -12.62
CA ILE A 351 -28.08 -22.63 -12.52
C ILE A 351 -28.60 -23.89 -11.82
N GLY A 352 -28.81 -24.97 -12.58
CA GLY A 352 -29.46 -26.17 -12.05
C GLY A 352 -30.83 -25.86 -11.47
N GLU A 353 -31.05 -26.13 -10.18
CA GLU A 353 -32.26 -25.81 -9.43
C GLU A 353 -32.27 -24.40 -8.77
N TRP A 354 -31.22 -23.60 -9.01
CA TRP A 354 -31.02 -22.29 -8.39
C TRP A 354 -31.48 -21.18 -9.31
N HIS A 355 -32.31 -20.27 -8.78
CA HIS A 355 -32.81 -19.08 -9.47
C HIS A 355 -32.14 -17.84 -8.92
N GLY A 356 -31.44 -17.09 -9.77
CA GLY A 356 -30.63 -15.95 -9.41
C GLY A 356 -31.35 -14.62 -9.62
N HIS A 357 -31.11 -13.68 -8.72
CA HIS A 357 -31.45 -12.29 -8.86
C HIS A 357 -30.17 -11.46 -8.86
N ALA A 358 -29.89 -10.78 -9.98
CA ALA A 358 -28.69 -9.96 -10.13
C ALA A 358 -28.84 -8.66 -9.34
N SER A 359 -27.76 -8.27 -8.67
CA SER A 359 -27.61 -7.01 -7.95
C SER A 359 -26.46 -6.20 -8.55
N LEU A 360 -26.47 -4.89 -8.33
CA LEU A 360 -25.38 -4.01 -8.72
C LEU A 360 -24.53 -3.66 -7.49
N LEU A 361 -23.25 -3.49 -7.71
CA LEU A 361 -22.38 -2.89 -6.71
C LEU A 361 -22.73 -1.42 -6.52
N GLU A 362 -22.53 -0.91 -5.33
CA GLU A 362 -22.62 0.53 -5.10
C GLU A 362 -21.57 1.25 -5.96
N PRO A 363 -21.91 2.41 -6.60
CA PRO A 363 -21.00 3.09 -7.53
C PRO A 363 -19.64 3.43 -6.94
N GLN A 364 -19.59 3.73 -5.64
CA GLN A 364 -18.33 4.01 -4.92
C GLN A 364 -17.46 2.76 -4.77
N VAL A 365 -18.07 1.60 -4.50
CA VAL A 365 -17.39 0.30 -4.39
C VAL A 365 -16.91 -0.15 -5.76
N GLU A 366 -17.74 -0.04 -6.79
CA GLU A 366 -17.39 -0.40 -8.17
C GLU A 366 -16.18 0.41 -8.67
N SER A 367 -16.22 1.74 -8.48
CA SER A 367 -15.11 2.62 -8.85
C SER A 367 -13.82 2.33 -8.06
N GLY A 368 -13.94 1.97 -6.78
CA GLY A 368 -12.79 1.64 -5.93
C GLY A 368 -12.13 0.30 -6.27
N LEU A 369 -12.92 -0.66 -6.79
CA LEU A 369 -12.43 -1.97 -7.21
C LEU A 369 -11.83 -1.98 -8.62
N ALA A 370 -12.13 -0.96 -9.44
CA ALA A 370 -11.65 -0.81 -10.83
C ALA A 370 -11.80 -2.09 -11.67
N LEU A 371 -13.01 -2.69 -11.62
CA LEU A 371 -13.33 -3.95 -12.29
C LEU A 371 -13.56 -3.73 -13.79
N ASP A 372 -13.10 -4.66 -14.64
CA ASP A 372 -13.46 -4.68 -16.05
C ASP A 372 -14.84 -5.28 -16.29
N ASP A 373 -15.23 -6.26 -15.47
CA ASP A 373 -16.53 -6.90 -15.51
C ASP A 373 -16.81 -7.67 -14.21
N TYR A 374 -18.07 -7.80 -13.82
CA TYR A 374 -18.44 -8.55 -12.62
C TYR A 374 -19.82 -9.14 -12.67
N ILE A 375 -20.09 -10.10 -11.79
CA ILE A 375 -21.42 -10.52 -11.42
C ILE A 375 -21.57 -10.49 -9.90
N LEU A 376 -22.68 -9.94 -9.43
CA LEU A 376 -23.16 -10.05 -8.06
C LEU A 376 -24.60 -10.53 -8.14
N SER A 377 -24.89 -11.73 -7.60
CA SER A 377 -26.22 -12.32 -7.71
C SER A 377 -26.53 -13.21 -6.52
N ASP A 378 -27.76 -13.11 -6.02
CA ASP A 378 -28.29 -13.99 -4.99
C ASP A 378 -29.11 -15.10 -5.65
N TYR A 379 -28.65 -16.33 -5.50
CA TYR A 379 -29.32 -17.52 -6.01
C TYR A 379 -30.08 -18.22 -4.88
N ALA A 380 -31.37 -18.51 -5.13
CA ALA A 380 -32.23 -19.24 -4.21
C ALA A 380 -32.66 -20.58 -4.83
N ASN A 381 -32.69 -21.64 -4.03
CA ASN A 381 -33.27 -22.92 -4.44
C ASN A 381 -34.73 -23.03 -4.04
N SER A 382 -35.41 -24.12 -4.46
CA SER A 382 -36.80 -24.40 -4.15
C SER A 382 -37.12 -24.45 -2.65
N ASN A 383 -36.11 -24.71 -1.80
CA ASN A 383 -36.26 -24.77 -0.33
C ASN A 383 -36.01 -23.40 0.34
N GLY A 384 -35.89 -22.32 -0.43
CA GLY A 384 -35.65 -20.95 0.06
C GLY A 384 -34.23 -20.71 0.62
N LYS A 385 -33.30 -21.66 0.45
CA LYS A 385 -31.91 -21.48 0.85
C LYS A 385 -31.16 -20.65 -0.20
N THR A 386 -30.32 -19.71 0.24
CA THR A 386 -29.68 -18.74 -0.64
C THR A 386 -28.15 -18.91 -0.68
N VAL A 387 -27.57 -18.60 -1.84
CA VAL A 387 -26.13 -18.48 -2.09
C VAL A 387 -25.89 -17.18 -2.84
N ASN A 388 -25.07 -16.31 -2.26
CA ASN A 388 -24.57 -15.11 -2.95
C ASN A 388 -23.36 -15.49 -3.78
N LEU A 389 -23.40 -15.21 -5.07
CA LEU A 389 -22.28 -15.35 -6.01
C LEU A 389 -21.72 -13.96 -6.32
N TYR A 390 -20.43 -13.79 -6.14
CA TYR A 390 -19.68 -12.64 -6.62
C TYR A 390 -18.47 -13.11 -7.42
N VAL A 391 -18.33 -12.59 -8.64
CA VAL A 391 -17.14 -12.78 -9.48
C VAL A 391 -16.65 -11.42 -9.95
N ALA A 392 -15.41 -11.11 -9.66
CA ALA A 392 -14.72 -9.89 -10.08
C ALA A 392 -13.67 -10.25 -11.12
N TYR A 393 -13.81 -9.78 -12.36
CA TYR A 393 -12.88 -10.06 -13.45
C TYR A 393 -12.03 -8.84 -13.79
N TYR A 394 -10.75 -9.09 -14.02
CA TYR A 394 -9.75 -8.13 -14.47
C TYR A 394 -9.15 -8.65 -15.78
N ALA A 395 -9.32 -7.90 -16.85
CA ALA A 395 -8.79 -8.22 -18.17
C ALA A 395 -7.27 -8.02 -18.24
N SER A 396 -6.76 -7.08 -17.45
CA SER A 396 -5.35 -6.83 -17.26
C SER A 396 -5.06 -6.46 -15.80
N GLN A 397 -4.03 -7.08 -15.23
CA GLN A 397 -3.52 -6.70 -13.90
C GLN A 397 -2.22 -5.87 -13.99
N ARG A 398 -1.79 -5.46 -15.20
CA ARG A 398 -0.54 -4.70 -15.41
C ARG A 398 -0.62 -3.26 -14.95
N THR A 399 -1.82 -2.72 -14.85
CA THR A 399 -2.08 -1.36 -14.35
C THR A 399 -2.08 -1.27 -12.82
N GLY A 400 -1.85 -2.39 -12.12
CA GLY A 400 -1.83 -2.48 -10.67
C GLY A 400 -3.18 -2.77 -10.04
N GLU A 401 -4.19 -2.89 -10.86
CA GLU A 401 -5.51 -3.35 -10.46
C GLU A 401 -5.51 -4.87 -10.41
N SER A 402 -5.90 -5.45 -9.29
CA SER A 402 -5.89 -6.90 -9.11
C SER A 402 -6.95 -7.30 -8.10
N PRO A 403 -7.43 -8.55 -8.15
CA PRO A 403 -8.42 -9.03 -7.20
C PRO A 403 -7.98 -8.78 -5.76
N HIS A 404 -8.81 -8.08 -5.00
CA HIS A 404 -8.60 -7.86 -3.59
C HIS A 404 -8.99 -9.10 -2.79
N SER A 405 -8.20 -9.44 -1.77
CA SER A 405 -8.51 -10.58 -0.91
C SER A 405 -9.77 -10.32 -0.09
N PRO A 406 -10.77 -11.24 -0.09
CA PRO A 406 -11.96 -11.12 0.77
C PRO A 406 -11.62 -11.03 2.26
N VAL A 407 -10.49 -11.57 2.70
CA VAL A 407 -10.01 -11.46 4.09
C VAL A 407 -9.85 -10.01 4.53
N VAL A 408 -9.58 -9.11 3.60
CA VAL A 408 -9.42 -7.68 3.88
C VAL A 408 -10.75 -6.94 3.77
N CYS A 409 -11.59 -7.30 2.79
CA CYS A 409 -12.87 -6.62 2.55
C CYS A 409 -13.97 -7.01 3.58
N ILE A 410 -14.01 -8.27 4.01
CA ILE A 410 -15.04 -8.78 4.93
C ILE A 410 -15.07 -8.00 6.26
N PRO A 411 -13.95 -7.72 6.93
CA PRO A 411 -13.97 -6.96 8.18
C PRO A 411 -14.45 -5.51 8.03
N GLY A 412 -14.29 -4.90 6.84
CA GLY A 412 -14.74 -3.54 6.57
C GLY A 412 -16.25 -3.34 6.73
N ASP A 413 -17.05 -4.41 6.54
CA ASP A 413 -18.50 -4.41 6.72
C ASP A 413 -18.94 -4.79 8.16
N GLY A 414 -18.03 -4.82 9.11
CA GLY A 414 -18.31 -5.20 10.50
C GLY A 414 -18.42 -6.70 10.72
N TRP A 415 -18.06 -7.54 9.76
CA TRP A 415 -17.96 -8.98 9.93
C TRP A 415 -16.60 -9.35 10.52
N SER A 416 -16.56 -10.28 11.45
CA SER A 416 -15.32 -10.89 11.98
C SER A 416 -15.07 -12.25 11.34
N ILE A 417 -13.85 -12.51 10.91
CA ILE A 417 -13.45 -13.84 10.42
C ILE A 417 -13.06 -14.66 11.65
N THR A 418 -13.91 -15.64 12.02
CA THR A 418 -13.66 -16.49 13.19
C THR A 418 -12.84 -17.73 12.85
N ARG A 419 -12.91 -18.18 11.60
CA ARG A 419 -12.13 -19.32 11.10
C ARG A 419 -11.78 -19.11 9.63
N LEU A 420 -10.54 -19.39 9.26
CA LEU A 420 -10.05 -19.37 7.88
C LEU A 420 -9.21 -20.62 7.63
N GLU A 421 -9.65 -21.43 6.69
CA GLU A 421 -9.00 -22.69 6.34
C GLU A 421 -8.79 -22.76 4.82
N ARG A 422 -7.68 -23.36 4.39
CA ARG A 422 -7.51 -23.75 3.00
C ARG A 422 -7.93 -25.19 2.86
N THR A 423 -8.86 -25.43 1.96
CA THR A 423 -9.41 -26.77 1.68
C THR A 423 -9.40 -27.04 0.18
N SER A 424 -9.75 -28.24 -0.21
CA SER A 424 -9.91 -28.63 -1.62
C SER A 424 -11.30 -29.20 -1.82
N HIS A 425 -11.91 -28.89 -2.96
CA HIS A 425 -13.16 -29.48 -3.40
C HIS A 425 -12.89 -30.41 -4.59
N GLY A 426 -13.26 -31.71 -4.45
CA GLY A 426 -12.94 -32.74 -5.45
C GLY A 426 -11.45 -33.02 -5.58
N ALA A 427 -11.04 -33.63 -6.70
CA ALA A 427 -9.64 -33.89 -6.97
C ALA A 427 -8.87 -32.57 -7.20
N GLU A 428 -8.22 -32.08 -6.14
CA GLU A 428 -7.18 -31.05 -6.18
C GLU A 428 -7.58 -29.60 -6.55
N GLN A 429 -8.84 -29.17 -6.33
CA GLN A 429 -9.20 -27.77 -6.58
C GLN A 429 -9.17 -26.95 -5.27
N PRO A 430 -8.08 -26.18 -5.02
CA PRO A 430 -7.92 -25.46 -3.77
C PRO A 430 -8.90 -24.27 -3.68
N LEU A 431 -9.45 -24.05 -2.48
CA LEU A 431 -10.25 -22.89 -2.15
C LEU A 431 -10.02 -22.46 -0.69
N ASN A 432 -10.36 -21.23 -0.38
CA ASN A 432 -10.39 -20.73 0.98
C ASN A 432 -11.82 -20.88 1.51
N ARG A 433 -11.94 -21.44 2.72
CA ARG A 433 -13.16 -21.58 3.50
C ARG A 433 -13.05 -20.66 4.71
N ALA A 434 -13.97 -19.70 4.83
CA ALA A 434 -14.02 -18.80 5.99
C ALA A 434 -15.38 -18.87 6.66
N ILE A 435 -15.39 -18.84 7.99
CA ILE A 435 -16.58 -18.56 8.79
C ILE A 435 -16.48 -17.11 9.24
N ILE A 436 -17.53 -16.35 8.96
CA ILE A 436 -17.65 -14.96 9.36
C ILE A 436 -18.85 -14.78 10.27
N GLU A 437 -18.71 -13.91 11.27
CA GLU A 437 -19.74 -13.66 12.28
C GLU A 437 -19.97 -12.15 12.45
N ARG A 438 -21.25 -11.78 12.58
CA ARG A 438 -21.67 -10.40 12.88
C ARG A 438 -22.97 -10.44 13.69
N ASN A 439 -22.97 -9.85 14.89
CA ASN A 439 -24.18 -9.75 15.76
C ASN A 439 -24.90 -11.10 15.96
N GLY A 440 -24.15 -12.19 16.12
CA GLY A 440 -24.71 -13.54 16.29
C GLY A 440 -25.14 -14.23 14.99
N ALA A 441 -25.15 -13.55 13.86
CA ALA A 441 -25.35 -14.16 12.55
C ALA A 441 -24.04 -14.77 12.05
N LYS A 442 -24.11 -15.98 11.50
CA LYS A 442 -22.97 -16.68 10.90
C LYS A 442 -23.16 -16.84 9.40
N GLN A 443 -22.09 -16.67 8.66
CA GLN A 443 -22.03 -16.97 7.24
C GLN A 443 -20.81 -17.83 6.92
N LEU A 444 -20.98 -18.71 5.96
CA LEU A 444 -19.90 -19.50 5.37
C LEU A 444 -19.53 -18.87 4.04
N VAL A 445 -18.22 -18.64 3.84
CA VAL A 445 -17.64 -18.02 2.65
C VAL A 445 -16.66 -18.99 2.02
N TYR A 446 -16.84 -19.25 0.73
CA TYR A 446 -15.85 -19.89 -0.13
C TYR A 446 -15.30 -18.84 -1.09
N TYR A 447 -13.97 -18.80 -1.29
CA TYR A 447 -13.38 -17.94 -2.31
C TYR A 447 -12.06 -18.50 -2.84
N TRP A 448 -11.77 -18.17 -4.11
CA TRP A 448 -10.53 -18.53 -4.80
C TRP A 448 -10.25 -17.53 -5.91
N TYR A 449 -9.02 -17.58 -6.41
CA TYR A 449 -8.61 -16.88 -7.61
C TYR A 449 -8.67 -17.85 -8.80
N GLU A 450 -9.36 -17.45 -9.86
CA GLU A 450 -9.42 -18.19 -11.13
C GLU A 450 -8.57 -17.44 -12.14
N GLU A 451 -7.41 -17.98 -12.48
CA GLU A 451 -6.41 -17.29 -13.27
C GLU A 451 -5.91 -18.16 -14.41
N ARG A 452 -6.25 -17.80 -15.65
CA ARG A 452 -5.73 -18.45 -16.87
C ARG A 452 -5.85 -19.97 -16.81
N GLY A 453 -7.04 -20.46 -16.40
CA GLY A 453 -7.37 -21.87 -16.27
C GLY A 453 -6.84 -22.57 -15.02
N ARG A 454 -6.30 -21.83 -14.05
CA ARG A 454 -5.86 -22.36 -12.76
C ARG A 454 -6.69 -21.79 -11.63
N ARG A 455 -7.07 -22.67 -10.68
CA ARG A 455 -7.66 -22.27 -9.42
C ARG A 455 -6.59 -22.16 -8.35
N ILE A 456 -6.56 -21.03 -7.66
CA ILE A 456 -5.52 -20.70 -6.68
C ILE A 456 -6.21 -20.18 -5.42
N ALA A 457 -5.92 -20.79 -4.26
CA ALA A 457 -6.40 -20.32 -2.96
C ALA A 457 -5.41 -19.34 -2.30
N ASN A 458 -4.14 -19.42 -2.63
CA ASN A 458 -3.09 -18.63 -2.00
C ASN A 458 -2.79 -17.38 -2.83
N GLU A 459 -2.95 -16.21 -2.23
CA GLU A 459 -2.70 -14.91 -2.85
C GLU A 459 -1.24 -14.72 -3.33
N TYR A 460 -0.26 -15.23 -2.58
CA TYR A 460 1.15 -15.13 -2.98
C TYR A 460 1.46 -16.01 -4.20
N TRP A 461 0.87 -17.20 -4.28
CA TRP A 461 0.99 -18.05 -5.47
C TRP A 461 0.30 -17.44 -6.67
N SER A 462 -0.84 -16.73 -6.49
CA SER A 462 -1.49 -15.96 -7.55
C SER A 462 -0.51 -14.95 -8.15
N LYS A 463 0.18 -14.16 -7.31
CA LYS A 463 1.18 -13.18 -7.79
C LYS A 463 2.39 -13.85 -8.47
N TRP A 464 2.82 -15.00 -7.99
CA TRP A 464 3.88 -15.76 -8.65
C TRP A 464 3.46 -16.25 -10.03
N TYR A 465 2.27 -16.84 -10.16
CA TYR A 465 1.75 -17.28 -11.47
C TYR A 465 1.46 -16.10 -12.39
N LEU A 466 1.04 -14.97 -11.85
CA LEU A 466 0.87 -13.74 -12.61
C LEU A 466 2.19 -13.32 -13.27
N LEU A 467 3.29 -13.30 -12.52
CA LEU A 467 4.62 -13.00 -13.04
C LEU A 467 5.03 -14.01 -14.15
N PHE A 468 4.89 -15.30 -13.86
CA PHE A 468 5.26 -16.35 -14.80
C PHE A 468 4.46 -16.28 -16.11
N ASP A 469 3.14 -16.09 -16.03
CA ASP A 469 2.27 -16.00 -17.19
C ASP A 469 2.45 -14.67 -17.95
N ALA A 470 2.73 -13.58 -17.27
CA ALA A 470 3.07 -12.31 -17.92
C ALA A 470 4.34 -12.44 -18.80
N ILE A 471 5.31 -13.23 -18.35
CA ILE A 471 6.54 -13.51 -19.12
C ILE A 471 6.26 -14.49 -20.28
N THR A 472 5.64 -15.65 -19.99
CA THR A 472 5.54 -16.79 -20.90
C THR A 472 4.35 -16.69 -21.84
N LYS A 473 3.19 -16.23 -21.36
CA LYS A 473 1.93 -16.19 -22.11
C LYS A 473 1.54 -14.78 -22.55
N ASN A 474 2.23 -13.75 -22.04
CA ASN A 474 1.87 -12.35 -22.27
C ASN A 474 0.42 -12.01 -21.86
N ARG A 475 -0.06 -12.63 -20.77
CA ARG A 475 -1.40 -12.50 -20.21
C ARG A 475 -1.32 -12.23 -18.70
N SER A 476 -2.21 -11.38 -18.19
CA SER A 476 -2.35 -11.09 -16.76
C SER A 476 -3.79 -11.12 -16.27
N ASP A 477 -4.73 -11.52 -17.12
CA ASP A 477 -6.15 -11.63 -16.79
C ASP A 477 -6.40 -12.60 -15.63
N GLY A 478 -7.44 -12.34 -14.86
CA GLY A 478 -7.82 -13.20 -13.73
C GLY A 478 -9.11 -12.73 -13.08
N ALA A 479 -9.66 -13.58 -12.22
CA ALA A 479 -10.88 -13.29 -11.49
C ALA A 479 -10.79 -13.76 -10.03
N LEU A 480 -11.48 -13.04 -9.16
CA LEU A 480 -11.86 -13.53 -7.83
C LEU A 480 -13.27 -14.12 -7.92
N VAL A 481 -13.44 -15.34 -7.43
CA VAL A 481 -14.77 -15.96 -7.25
C VAL A 481 -15.04 -16.10 -5.75
N ARG A 482 -16.21 -15.65 -5.31
CA ARG A 482 -16.65 -15.71 -3.92
C ARG A 482 -18.07 -16.21 -3.85
N LEU A 483 -18.32 -17.18 -2.97
CA LEU A 483 -19.64 -17.71 -2.62
C LEU A 483 -19.90 -17.47 -1.14
N ILE A 484 -21.08 -16.97 -0.80
CA ILE A 484 -21.50 -16.78 0.59
C ILE A 484 -22.85 -17.44 0.81
N THR A 485 -23.02 -18.13 1.94
CA THR A 485 -24.32 -18.60 2.40
C THR A 485 -24.47 -18.38 3.89
N THR A 486 -25.68 -18.06 4.33
CA THR A 486 -25.98 -17.91 5.76
C THR A 486 -26.09 -19.27 6.43
N VAL A 487 -25.48 -19.45 7.59
CA VAL A 487 -25.70 -20.59 8.48
C VAL A 487 -26.93 -20.29 9.32
N LEU A 488 -28.02 -21.00 9.08
CA LEU A 488 -29.31 -20.74 9.74
C LEU A 488 -29.26 -21.12 11.23
N PRO A 489 -30.07 -20.50 12.09
CA PRO A 489 -30.17 -20.90 13.50
C PRO A 489 -30.53 -22.40 13.64
N GLY A 490 -29.68 -23.16 14.36
CA GLY A 490 -29.82 -24.60 14.51
C GLY A 490 -29.28 -25.46 13.37
N GLU A 491 -28.78 -24.85 12.30
CA GLU A 491 -28.11 -25.53 11.19
C GLU A 491 -26.63 -25.82 11.53
N LEU A 492 -26.15 -26.99 11.16
CA LEU A 492 -24.74 -27.32 11.30
C LEU A 492 -23.93 -26.65 10.18
N GLU A 493 -22.69 -26.22 10.45
CA GLU A 493 -21.78 -25.69 9.43
C GLU A 493 -21.63 -26.62 8.20
N ARG A 494 -21.67 -27.93 8.45
CA ARG A 494 -21.62 -28.97 7.41
C ARG A 494 -22.77 -28.87 6.41
N ASP A 495 -23.96 -28.43 6.84
CA ASP A 495 -25.12 -28.33 5.95
C ASP A 495 -24.96 -27.10 5.03
N ALA A 496 -24.36 -26.01 5.55
CA ALA A 496 -23.96 -24.85 4.76
C ALA A 496 -22.82 -25.21 3.78
N ASP A 497 -21.85 -26.02 4.21
CA ASP A 497 -20.79 -26.56 3.32
C ASP A 497 -21.40 -27.38 2.17
N ASN A 498 -22.31 -28.29 2.47
CA ASN A 498 -23.01 -29.10 1.45
C ASN A 498 -23.77 -28.22 0.46
N ARG A 499 -24.40 -27.15 0.94
CA ARG A 499 -25.12 -26.19 0.12
C ARG A 499 -24.18 -25.49 -0.87
N LEU A 500 -23.06 -24.96 -0.41
CA LEU A 500 -22.08 -24.34 -1.30
C LEU A 500 -21.46 -25.33 -2.28
N GLN A 501 -21.21 -26.56 -1.84
CA GLN A 501 -20.68 -27.62 -2.72
C GLN A 501 -21.65 -28.01 -3.83
N LEU A 502 -22.94 -28.14 -3.51
CA LEU A 502 -23.99 -28.42 -4.51
C LEU A 502 -24.08 -27.28 -5.52
N PHE A 503 -24.09 -26.03 -5.06
CA PHE A 503 -24.11 -24.87 -5.94
C PHE A 503 -22.85 -24.81 -6.82
N MET A 504 -21.66 -25.03 -6.24
CA MET A 504 -20.40 -25.06 -7.00
C MET A 504 -20.39 -26.11 -8.10
N ARG A 505 -20.92 -27.30 -7.85
CA ARG A 505 -21.01 -28.38 -8.85
C ARG A 505 -21.73 -27.94 -10.12
N ASP A 506 -22.81 -27.16 -9.96
CA ASP A 506 -23.64 -26.68 -11.07
C ASP A 506 -23.10 -25.37 -11.67
N LEU A 507 -22.40 -24.56 -10.86
CA LEU A 507 -21.78 -23.28 -11.26
C LEU A 507 -20.53 -23.46 -12.13
N LEU A 508 -19.60 -24.34 -11.71
CA LEU A 508 -18.24 -24.39 -12.28
C LEU A 508 -18.22 -24.70 -13.78
N PRO A 509 -19.05 -25.62 -14.32
CA PRO A 509 -19.13 -25.84 -15.77
C PRO A 509 -19.58 -24.58 -16.56
N ARG A 510 -20.45 -23.76 -15.96
CA ARG A 510 -20.93 -22.52 -16.58
C ARG A 510 -19.91 -21.40 -16.51
N LEU A 511 -19.19 -21.30 -15.39
CA LEU A 511 -18.19 -20.28 -15.18
C LEU A 511 -17.04 -20.35 -16.19
N GLY A 512 -16.71 -21.55 -16.66
CA GLY A 512 -15.67 -21.79 -17.67
C GLY A 512 -15.93 -21.12 -19.04
N ASP A 513 -17.19 -20.76 -19.36
CA ASP A 513 -17.52 -20.04 -20.58
C ASP A 513 -17.28 -18.52 -20.46
N TYR A 514 -17.18 -18.02 -19.23
CA TYR A 514 -17.00 -16.60 -18.89
C TYR A 514 -15.59 -16.27 -18.41
N LEU A 515 -14.83 -17.25 -17.94
CA LEU A 515 -13.44 -17.07 -17.49
C LEU A 515 -12.49 -17.79 -18.44
N PRO A 516 -11.58 -17.06 -19.07
CA PRO A 516 -10.68 -17.61 -20.07
C PRO A 516 -9.71 -18.63 -19.47
N SER A 517 -9.65 -19.81 -20.08
CA SER A 517 -8.66 -20.85 -19.78
C SER A 517 -7.43 -20.77 -20.70
N ASP A 518 -6.43 -21.61 -20.46
CA ASP A 518 -5.22 -21.73 -21.31
C ASP A 518 -5.48 -22.37 -22.70
N ALA A 519 -6.66 -22.94 -22.92
CA ALA A 519 -6.99 -23.50 -24.22
C ALA A 519 -7.05 -22.40 -25.29
N ALA A 520 -6.22 -22.50 -26.32
CA ALA A 520 -6.22 -21.62 -27.47
C ALA A 520 -7.64 -21.48 -28.04
N PRO A 521 -8.02 -20.29 -28.57
CA PRO A 521 -9.31 -20.07 -29.18
C PRO A 521 -9.36 -20.73 -30.57
N ASN A 522 -9.24 -22.03 -30.68
CA ASN A 522 -9.46 -22.77 -31.94
C ASN A 522 -9.52 -24.27 -31.71
N SER A 523 -10.58 -24.75 -31.14
CA SER A 523 -11.17 -26.03 -31.55
C SER A 523 -12.69 -25.89 -31.43
N PRO A 524 -13.45 -26.01 -32.57
CA PRO A 524 -14.90 -26.12 -32.47
C PRO A 524 -15.17 -27.38 -31.65
N ARG A 525 -15.78 -27.22 -30.48
CA ARG A 525 -16.30 -28.35 -29.71
C ARG A 525 -17.24 -29.12 -30.63
N SER A 526 -16.80 -30.28 -31.10
CA SER A 526 -17.63 -31.21 -31.85
C SER A 526 -18.90 -31.47 -31.00
N SER A 527 -20.03 -31.02 -31.51
CA SER A 527 -21.34 -31.46 -31.08
C SER A 527 -21.40 -32.98 -31.21
N LYS A 528 -21.42 -33.66 -30.07
CA LYS A 528 -21.94 -35.04 -29.93
C LYS A 528 -22.96 -35.03 -28.79
#